data_5b88c083a73051843df9da5155c4ef34
#
_entry.id   5b88c083a73051843df9da5155c4ef34
#
_cell.length_a   1.000
_cell.length_b   1.000
_cell.length_c   1.000
_cell.angle_alpha   90.00
_cell.angle_beta   90.00
_cell.angle_gamma   90.00
#
_symmetry.space_group_name_H-M   'P 1'
#
loop_
_entity.id
_entity.type
_entity.pdbx_description
1 polymer ?
#
loop_
_entity_poly.entity_id
_entity_poly.type
_entity_poly.pdbx_seq_one_letter_code
_entity_poly.pdbx_strand_id
1 'polypeptide(L)'
;MRATTRKRQPVMSPKRWLAVFLVALVAVIAVVIMYYNTIQQPFWDSENPIRKEAKEAAGLTEVSSITKQVWDTTSWIVKGENDAKEEIYVWLIGPEKTVQTVKASEATDKDTVKKAVLQKKPDAAIKRIQPGTLNGQLVWEVFYSQGKNPEKYSYDFYDFRSGTYVTEYHLPAKTAS
;
A
#
# COMPACT_ATOMS: atom_id res chain seq x y z
N MET A 1 -60.78 41.96 24.66
CA MET A 1 -60.43 41.07 23.55
C MET A 1 -59.27 40.13 23.96
N ARG A 2 -59.49 38.83 24.15
CA ARG A 2 -58.47 37.85 24.51
C ARG A 2 -57.96 37.20 23.24
N ALA A 3 -56.68 37.42 22.88
CA ALA A 3 -56.01 36.74 21.76
C ALA A 3 -55.74 35.29 22.14
N THR A 4 -56.41 34.35 21.48
CA THR A 4 -56.17 32.92 21.61
C THR A 4 -54.93 32.55 20.79
N THR A 5 -53.79 32.37 21.43
CA THR A 5 -52.55 31.86 20.82
C THR A 5 -52.78 30.38 20.45
N ARG A 6 -53.02 30.13 19.20
CA ARG A 6 -53.16 28.75 18.65
C ARG A 6 -51.80 28.06 18.70
N LYS A 7 -51.54 27.23 19.73
CA LYS A 7 -50.37 26.38 19.81
C LYS A 7 -50.36 25.44 18.60
N ARG A 8 -49.42 25.63 17.66
CA ARG A 8 -49.18 24.71 16.57
C ARG A 8 -48.75 23.37 17.15
N GLN A 9 -49.49 22.30 16.88
CA GLN A 9 -49.08 20.95 17.30
C GLN A 9 -47.83 20.56 16.53
N PRO A 10 -46.83 19.89 17.14
CA PRO A 10 -45.64 19.43 16.47
C PRO A 10 -46.03 18.37 15.42
N VAL A 11 -45.53 18.54 14.20
CA VAL A 11 -45.92 17.76 13.01
C VAL A 11 -45.59 16.26 13.17
N MET A 12 -44.64 15.92 14.06
CA MET A 12 -44.23 14.54 14.36
C MET A 12 -43.84 14.36 15.82
N SER A 13 -44.18 13.18 16.38
CA SER A 13 -43.74 12.82 17.74
C SER A 13 -42.21 12.61 17.78
N PRO A 14 -41.55 12.82 18.93
CA PRO A 14 -40.08 12.67 19.07
C PRO A 14 -39.59 11.26 18.70
N LYS A 15 -40.43 10.23 18.93
CA LYS A 15 -40.12 8.84 18.51
C LYS A 15 -40.06 8.68 16.99
N ARG A 16 -40.92 9.38 16.23
CA ARG A 16 -40.90 9.35 14.76
C ARG A 16 -39.71 10.11 14.20
N TRP A 17 -39.28 11.19 14.83
CA TRP A 17 -38.06 11.92 14.49
C TRP A 17 -36.81 11.06 14.72
N LEU A 18 -36.77 10.31 15.82
CA LEU A 18 -35.68 9.37 16.10
C LEU A 18 -35.60 8.26 15.03
N ALA A 19 -36.73 7.71 14.63
CA ALA A 19 -36.78 6.69 13.56
C ALA A 19 -36.29 7.24 12.21
N VAL A 20 -36.71 8.45 11.82
CA VAL A 20 -36.23 9.10 10.59
C VAL A 20 -34.72 9.35 10.66
N PHE A 21 -34.20 9.81 11.79
CA PHE A 21 -32.76 10.02 11.98
C PHE A 21 -31.98 8.70 11.86
N LEU A 22 -32.50 7.61 12.43
CA LEU A 22 -31.84 6.31 12.38
C LEU A 22 -31.81 5.74 10.95
N VAL A 23 -32.89 5.89 10.20
CA VAL A 23 -32.95 5.50 8.78
C VAL A 23 -31.99 6.35 7.95
N ALA A 24 -31.93 7.67 8.18
CA ALA A 24 -31.00 8.54 7.48
C ALA A 24 -29.53 8.18 7.80
N LEU A 25 -29.22 7.85 9.06
CA LEU A 25 -27.89 7.41 9.47
C LEU A 25 -27.47 6.10 8.75
N VAL A 26 -28.38 5.12 8.71
CA VAL A 26 -28.13 3.85 7.99
C VAL A 26 -27.92 4.10 6.50
N ALA A 27 -28.71 4.98 5.88
CA ALA A 27 -28.53 5.33 4.48
C ALA A 27 -27.18 6.00 4.21
N VAL A 28 -26.72 6.90 5.07
CA VAL A 28 -25.40 7.53 4.96
C VAL A 28 -24.30 6.48 5.08
N ILE A 29 -24.38 5.57 6.05
CA ILE A 29 -23.40 4.49 6.21
C ILE A 29 -23.37 3.60 4.96
N ALA A 30 -24.52 3.24 4.40
CA ALA A 30 -24.61 2.44 3.17
C ALA A 30 -23.95 3.15 1.98
N VAL A 31 -24.19 4.46 1.82
CA VAL A 31 -23.56 5.27 0.75
C VAL A 31 -22.05 5.34 0.94
N VAL A 32 -21.57 5.52 2.17
CA VAL A 32 -20.13 5.55 2.46
C VAL A 32 -19.47 4.19 2.15
N ILE A 33 -20.11 3.09 2.52
CA ILE A 33 -19.62 1.73 2.21
C ILE A 33 -19.60 1.51 0.70
N MET A 34 -20.67 1.90 -0.01
CA MET A 34 -20.75 1.76 -1.46
C MET A 34 -19.68 2.60 -2.17
N TYR A 35 -19.48 3.85 -1.74
CA TYR A 35 -18.45 4.74 -2.25
C TYR A 35 -17.04 4.17 -2.01
N TYR A 36 -16.78 3.67 -0.80
CA TYR A 36 -15.51 3.03 -0.45
C TYR A 36 -15.23 1.80 -1.33
N ASN A 37 -16.22 0.91 -1.49
CA ASN A 37 -16.09 -0.27 -2.34
C ASN A 37 -15.85 0.11 -3.82
N THR A 38 -16.53 1.12 -4.34
CA THR A 38 -16.36 1.57 -5.74
C THR A 38 -14.94 2.09 -6.00
N ILE A 39 -14.34 2.79 -5.04
CA ILE A 39 -12.95 3.27 -5.15
C ILE A 39 -11.94 2.11 -5.06
N GLN A 40 -12.23 1.10 -4.26
CA GLN A 40 -11.35 -0.06 -4.06
C GLN A 40 -11.45 -1.11 -5.18
N GLN A 41 -12.58 -1.22 -5.88
CA GLN A 41 -12.80 -2.21 -6.93
C GLN A 41 -11.70 -2.24 -8.02
N PRO A 42 -11.25 -1.12 -8.60
CA PRO A 42 -10.20 -1.15 -9.63
C PRO A 42 -8.88 -1.72 -9.11
N PHE A 43 -8.60 -1.52 -7.83
CA PHE A 43 -7.40 -2.06 -7.18
C PHE A 43 -7.52 -3.58 -6.99
N TRP A 44 -8.65 -4.07 -6.49
CA TRP A 44 -8.93 -5.49 -6.30
C TRP A 44 -8.94 -6.25 -7.64
N ASP A 45 -9.54 -5.66 -8.67
CA ASP A 45 -9.63 -6.28 -10.00
C ASP A 45 -8.23 -6.43 -10.65
N SER A 46 -7.30 -5.51 -10.38
CA SER A 46 -5.92 -5.61 -10.86
C SER A 46 -5.06 -6.60 -10.06
N GLU A 47 -5.37 -6.82 -8.78
CA GLU A 47 -4.62 -7.74 -7.91
C GLU A 47 -5.06 -9.20 -8.03
N ASN A 48 -6.34 -9.46 -8.31
CA ASN A 48 -6.87 -10.82 -8.39
C ASN A 48 -6.14 -11.70 -9.43
N PRO A 49 -5.90 -11.25 -10.68
CA PRO A 49 -5.14 -12.02 -11.65
C PRO A 49 -3.67 -12.21 -11.21
N ILE A 50 -3.05 -11.19 -10.61
CA ILE A 50 -1.68 -11.24 -10.09
C ILE A 50 -1.57 -12.26 -8.95
N ARG A 51 -2.53 -12.24 -8.03
CA ARG A 51 -2.63 -13.20 -6.93
C ARG A 51 -2.74 -14.64 -7.43
N LYS A 52 -3.60 -14.88 -8.42
CA LYS A 52 -3.79 -16.20 -9.03
C LYS A 52 -2.51 -16.69 -9.69
N GLU A 53 -1.91 -15.86 -10.51
CA GLU A 53 -0.69 -16.18 -11.24
C GLU A 53 0.49 -16.47 -10.29
N ALA A 54 0.67 -15.67 -9.25
CA ALA A 54 1.71 -15.91 -8.25
C ALA A 54 1.49 -17.21 -7.46
N LYS A 55 0.21 -17.54 -7.14
CA LYS A 55 -0.13 -18.82 -6.50
C LYS A 55 0.22 -20.00 -7.37
N GLU A 56 -0.13 -19.96 -8.66
CA GLU A 56 0.17 -21.02 -9.61
C GLU A 56 1.68 -21.16 -9.85
N ALA A 57 2.40 -20.05 -9.96
CA ALA A 57 3.83 -20.04 -10.26
C ALA A 57 4.72 -20.53 -9.11
N ALA A 58 4.32 -20.31 -7.86
CA ALA A 58 5.14 -20.63 -6.68
C ALA A 58 4.46 -21.59 -5.68
N GLY A 59 3.29 -22.13 -6.02
CA GLY A 59 2.55 -23.03 -5.12
C GLY A 59 2.12 -22.35 -3.82
N LEU A 60 1.75 -21.06 -3.88
CA LEU A 60 1.34 -20.34 -2.66
C LEU A 60 -0.06 -20.76 -2.23
N THR A 61 -0.20 -21.16 -0.99
CA THR A 61 -1.48 -21.42 -0.34
C THR A 61 -2.13 -20.15 0.17
N GLU A 62 -1.32 -19.27 0.74
CA GLU A 62 -1.76 -17.99 1.27
C GLU A 62 -0.93 -16.83 0.69
N VAL A 63 -1.59 -15.69 0.44
CA VAL A 63 -0.94 -14.44 0.00
C VAL A 63 -1.12 -13.39 1.09
N SER A 64 -0.01 -12.93 1.65
CA SER A 64 0.02 -11.96 2.73
C SER A 64 0.11 -10.51 2.23
N SER A 65 0.77 -10.26 1.11
CA SER A 65 0.81 -8.91 0.51
C SER A 65 1.09 -8.93 -0.98
N ILE A 66 0.61 -7.90 -1.67
CA ILE A 66 0.91 -7.62 -3.08
C ILE A 66 1.43 -6.20 -3.16
N THR A 67 2.57 -6.01 -3.82
CA THR A 67 3.20 -4.71 -4.01
C THR A 67 3.39 -4.47 -5.50
N LYS A 68 2.94 -3.33 -6.00
CA LYS A 68 3.26 -2.86 -7.35
C LYS A 68 4.39 -1.87 -7.29
N GLN A 69 5.44 -2.10 -8.06
CA GLN A 69 6.53 -1.16 -8.24
C GLN A 69 6.63 -0.80 -9.72
N VAL A 70 6.84 0.48 -9.99
CA VAL A 70 7.09 0.98 -11.35
C VAL A 70 8.38 1.78 -11.30
N TRP A 71 9.42 1.27 -11.96
CA TRP A 71 10.71 1.92 -12.11
C TRP A 71 11.13 1.88 -13.58
N ASP A 72 12.12 1.09 -13.96
CA ASP A 72 12.48 0.80 -15.34
C ASP A 72 11.42 -0.06 -16.04
N THR A 73 10.78 -0.93 -15.32
CA THR A 73 9.63 -1.74 -15.75
C THR A 73 8.58 -1.83 -14.63
N THR A 74 7.38 -2.28 -14.98
CA THR A 74 6.37 -2.60 -13.96
C THR A 74 6.63 -3.98 -13.40
N SER A 75 6.73 -4.08 -12.08
CA SER A 75 6.88 -5.33 -11.35
C SER A 75 5.80 -5.48 -10.29
N TRP A 76 5.23 -6.67 -10.20
CA TRP A 76 4.35 -7.05 -9.11
C TRP A 76 5.09 -8.03 -8.21
N ILE A 77 5.13 -7.75 -6.93
CA ILE A 77 5.78 -8.58 -5.95
C ILE A 77 4.73 -9.10 -4.98
N VAL A 78 4.58 -10.41 -4.96
CA VAL A 78 3.62 -11.11 -4.10
C VAL A 78 4.39 -11.83 -3.01
N LYS A 79 4.08 -11.52 -1.75
CA LYS A 79 4.58 -12.26 -0.59
C LYS A 79 3.50 -13.22 -0.12
N GLY A 80 3.85 -14.47 0.13
CA GLY A 80 2.93 -15.48 0.61
C GLY A 80 3.63 -16.67 1.25
N GLU A 81 2.84 -17.67 1.64
CA GLU A 81 3.32 -18.94 2.19
C GLU A 81 2.95 -20.10 1.25
N ASN A 82 3.82 -21.10 1.17
CA ASN A 82 3.54 -22.37 0.51
C ASN A 82 2.97 -23.43 1.49
N ASP A 83 2.70 -24.64 1.00
CA ASP A 83 2.21 -25.75 1.83
C ASP A 83 3.17 -26.15 2.97
N ALA A 84 4.47 -25.90 2.78
CA ALA A 84 5.50 -26.18 3.79
C ALA A 84 5.64 -25.06 4.85
N LYS A 85 4.75 -24.03 4.82
CA LYS A 85 4.82 -22.86 5.69
C LYS A 85 6.09 -22.02 5.51
N GLU A 86 6.70 -22.11 4.34
CA GLU A 86 7.81 -21.25 3.97
C GLU A 86 7.28 -19.95 3.37
N GLU A 87 7.77 -18.82 3.86
CA GLU A 87 7.49 -17.51 3.23
C GLU A 87 8.28 -17.36 1.93
N ILE A 88 7.56 -17.02 0.86
CA ILE A 88 8.12 -16.85 -0.50
C ILE A 88 7.72 -15.50 -1.05
N TYR A 89 8.67 -14.84 -1.70
CA TYR A 89 8.44 -13.69 -2.55
C TYR A 89 8.41 -14.13 -4.01
N VAL A 90 7.40 -13.68 -4.74
CA VAL A 90 7.20 -13.96 -6.17
C VAL A 90 7.18 -12.65 -6.91
N TRP A 91 8.09 -12.44 -7.84
CA TRP A 91 8.11 -11.32 -8.77
C TRP A 91 7.45 -11.72 -10.08
N LEU A 92 6.57 -10.88 -10.58
CA LEU A 92 6.01 -10.92 -11.94
C LEU A 92 6.50 -9.64 -12.63
N ILE A 93 7.51 -9.76 -13.49
CA ILE A 93 8.29 -8.65 -14.00
C ILE A 93 7.93 -8.36 -15.46
N GLY A 94 7.63 -7.11 -15.75
CA GLY A 94 7.34 -6.63 -17.09
C GLY A 94 5.97 -7.05 -17.63
N PRO A 95 5.68 -6.71 -18.90
CA PRO A 95 4.40 -7.03 -19.53
C PRO A 95 4.19 -8.54 -19.74
N GLU A 96 5.27 -9.29 -19.96
CA GLU A 96 5.25 -10.76 -20.11
C GLU A 96 5.24 -11.49 -18.76
N LYS A 97 5.32 -10.75 -17.66
CA LYS A 97 5.29 -11.26 -16.29
C LYS A 97 6.31 -12.37 -16.05
N THR A 98 7.57 -12.13 -16.43
CA THR A 98 8.65 -13.07 -16.11
C THR A 98 8.65 -13.35 -14.61
N VAL A 99 8.55 -14.64 -14.23
CA VAL A 99 8.45 -15.09 -12.85
C VAL A 99 9.83 -15.31 -12.25
N GLN A 100 10.07 -14.72 -11.07
CA GLN A 100 11.21 -15.06 -10.22
C GLN A 100 10.73 -15.28 -8.80
N THR A 101 11.30 -16.26 -8.11
CA THR A 101 10.92 -16.60 -6.73
C THR A 101 12.14 -16.57 -5.82
N VAL A 102 11.96 -16.11 -4.59
CA VAL A 102 12.99 -16.10 -3.53
C VAL A 102 12.33 -16.47 -2.22
N LYS A 103 12.89 -17.45 -1.50
CA LYS A 103 12.46 -17.73 -0.12
C LYS A 103 12.87 -16.56 0.79
N ALA A 104 12.02 -16.19 1.71
CA ALA A 104 12.33 -15.13 2.68
C ALA A 104 13.58 -15.44 3.50
N SER A 105 13.86 -16.72 3.75
CA SER A 105 15.08 -17.19 4.44
C SER A 105 16.39 -16.97 3.65
N GLU A 106 16.29 -16.76 2.33
CA GLU A 106 17.42 -16.49 1.43
C GLU A 106 17.60 -14.99 1.16
N ALA A 107 16.79 -14.17 1.77
CA ALA A 107 16.76 -12.73 1.57
C ALA A 107 17.19 -11.99 2.82
N THR A 108 17.72 -10.79 2.61
CA THR A 108 17.90 -9.84 3.71
C THR A 108 16.55 -9.31 4.16
N ASP A 109 16.32 -9.27 5.46
CA ASP A 109 15.09 -8.72 6.02
C ASP A 109 15.03 -7.17 5.93
N LYS A 110 13.80 -6.68 5.94
CA LYS A 110 13.51 -5.24 5.84
C LYS A 110 14.15 -4.40 6.96
N ASP A 111 14.26 -4.95 8.17
CA ASP A 111 14.82 -4.22 9.32
C ASP A 111 16.35 -4.11 9.23
N THR A 112 17.00 -5.11 8.66
CA THR A 112 18.45 -5.06 8.35
C THR A 112 18.72 -3.97 7.32
N VAL A 113 17.94 -3.88 6.24
CA VAL A 113 18.07 -2.80 5.25
C VAL A 113 17.82 -1.43 5.90
N LYS A 114 16.79 -1.32 6.73
CA LYS A 114 16.49 -0.08 7.48
C LYS A 114 17.66 0.35 8.34
N LYS A 115 18.29 -0.57 9.07
CA LYS A 115 19.49 -0.29 9.88
C LYS A 115 20.65 0.18 9.01
N ALA A 116 20.90 -0.48 7.88
CA ALA A 116 21.97 -0.10 6.95
C ALA A 116 21.80 1.34 6.41
N VAL A 117 20.55 1.73 6.06
CA VAL A 117 20.26 3.12 5.67
C VAL A 117 20.57 4.08 6.80
N LEU A 118 20.05 3.83 8.01
CA LEU A 118 20.21 4.74 9.15
C LEU A 118 21.66 4.83 9.66
N GLN A 119 22.46 3.79 9.45
CA GLN A 119 23.91 3.85 9.74
C GLN A 119 24.64 4.80 8.79
N LYS A 120 24.29 4.81 7.50
CA LYS A 120 24.90 5.70 6.51
C LYS A 120 24.31 7.11 6.55
N LYS A 121 23.03 7.23 6.89
CA LYS A 121 22.23 8.45 6.84
C LYS A 121 21.39 8.59 8.11
N PRO A 122 22.00 8.96 9.26
CA PRO A 122 21.30 9.00 10.56
C PRO A 122 20.11 9.96 10.63
N ASP A 123 20.12 10.98 9.78
CA ASP A 123 19.07 12.00 9.66
C ASP A 123 17.97 11.63 8.65
N ALA A 124 18.06 10.46 8.01
CA ALA A 124 17.07 10.02 7.04
C ALA A 124 15.73 9.68 7.71
N ALA A 125 14.68 10.33 7.26
CA ALA A 125 13.31 9.99 7.63
C ALA A 125 12.75 8.98 6.60
N ILE A 126 12.87 7.68 6.91
CA ILE A 126 12.40 6.61 6.02
C ILE A 126 10.88 6.67 5.90
N LYS A 127 10.38 6.79 4.68
CA LYS A 127 8.95 6.85 4.35
C LYS A 127 8.42 5.49 3.93
N ARG A 128 9.22 4.70 3.18
CA ARG A 128 8.81 3.39 2.66
C ARG A 128 10.02 2.50 2.42
N ILE A 129 9.89 1.20 2.73
CA ILE A 129 10.79 0.14 2.29
C ILE A 129 9.92 -0.95 1.67
N GLN A 130 10.21 -1.31 0.43
CA GLN A 130 9.46 -2.33 -0.31
C GLN A 130 10.38 -3.13 -1.22
N PRO A 131 10.03 -4.39 -1.52
CA PRO A 131 10.73 -5.16 -2.55
C PRO A 131 10.41 -4.60 -3.93
N GLY A 132 11.33 -4.76 -4.87
CA GLY A 132 11.18 -4.29 -6.24
C GLY A 132 12.20 -4.87 -7.19
N THR A 133 12.29 -4.24 -8.36
CA THR A 133 13.30 -4.52 -9.39
C THR A 133 13.98 -3.23 -9.83
N LEU A 134 15.25 -3.34 -10.18
CA LEU A 134 16.01 -2.26 -10.79
C LEU A 134 16.98 -2.86 -11.83
N ASN A 135 16.81 -2.49 -13.10
CA ASN A 135 17.61 -3.04 -14.22
C ASN A 135 17.64 -4.58 -14.23
N GLY A 136 16.50 -5.23 -13.94
CA GLY A 136 16.36 -6.69 -13.88
C GLY A 136 16.90 -7.35 -12.60
N GLN A 137 17.52 -6.61 -11.70
CA GLN A 137 17.98 -7.10 -10.40
C GLN A 137 16.87 -6.98 -9.35
N LEU A 138 16.70 -7.99 -8.50
CA LEU A 138 15.79 -7.94 -7.36
C LEU A 138 16.39 -7.09 -6.25
N VAL A 139 15.64 -6.10 -5.77
CA VAL A 139 16.13 -5.11 -4.82
C VAL A 139 15.14 -4.81 -3.71
N TRP A 140 15.64 -4.27 -2.60
CA TRP A 140 14.90 -3.47 -1.67
C TRP A 140 14.97 -2.00 -2.10
N GLU A 141 13.83 -1.38 -2.34
CA GLU A 141 13.68 0.05 -2.58
C GLU A 141 13.40 0.75 -1.25
N VAL A 142 14.21 1.73 -0.91
CA VAL A 142 14.04 2.55 0.29
C VAL A 142 13.79 3.99 -0.12
N PHE A 143 12.59 4.48 0.12
CA PHE A 143 12.23 5.87 -0.07
C PHE A 143 12.33 6.63 1.25
N TYR A 144 13.06 7.72 1.26
CA TYR A 144 13.31 8.52 2.45
C TYR A 144 13.47 10.00 2.11
N SER A 145 13.42 10.84 3.15
CA SER A 145 13.74 12.27 3.06
C SER A 145 14.85 12.63 4.04
N GLN A 146 15.62 13.70 3.71
CA GLN A 146 16.66 14.27 4.55
C GLN A 146 16.57 15.80 4.56
N GLY A 147 17.02 16.40 5.67
CA GLY A 147 16.98 17.84 5.87
C GLY A 147 15.56 18.35 6.18
N LYS A 148 15.47 19.59 6.60
CA LYS A 148 14.20 20.23 6.97
C LYS A 148 13.85 21.43 6.07
N ASN A 149 14.83 22.08 5.47
CA ASN A 149 14.57 23.26 4.67
C ASN A 149 15.73 23.52 3.67
N PRO A 150 15.62 23.08 2.41
CA PRO A 150 14.54 22.25 1.84
C PRO A 150 14.65 20.77 2.26
N GLU A 151 13.50 20.09 2.37
CA GLU A 151 13.45 18.63 2.51
C GLU A 151 13.76 18.00 1.15
N LYS A 152 14.76 17.11 1.11
CA LYS A 152 15.19 16.40 -0.10
C LYS A 152 14.74 14.95 -0.02
N TYR A 153 14.22 14.44 -1.13
CA TYR A 153 13.74 13.06 -1.23
C TYR A 153 14.68 12.24 -2.10
N SER A 154 14.92 11.01 -1.68
CA SER A 154 15.83 10.09 -2.38
C SER A 154 15.32 8.64 -2.28
N TYR A 155 15.81 7.84 -3.21
CA TYR A 155 15.65 6.40 -3.22
C TYR A 155 17.03 5.75 -3.10
N ASP A 156 17.20 4.85 -2.12
CA ASP A 156 18.32 3.92 -2.06
C ASP A 156 17.86 2.54 -2.49
N PHE A 157 18.71 1.83 -3.19
CA PHE A 157 18.48 0.46 -3.61
C PHE A 157 19.54 -0.46 -3.00
N TYR A 158 19.06 -1.57 -2.45
CA TYR A 158 19.88 -2.62 -1.86
C TYR A 158 19.54 -3.94 -2.52
N ASP A 159 20.53 -4.79 -2.78
CA ASP A 159 20.29 -6.14 -3.28
C ASP A 159 19.35 -6.91 -2.35
N PHE A 160 18.35 -7.56 -2.93
CA PHE A 160 17.29 -8.20 -2.15
C PHE A 160 17.81 -9.36 -1.28
N ARG A 161 18.78 -10.13 -1.80
CA ARG A 161 19.33 -11.32 -1.11
C ARG A 161 20.40 -10.94 -0.10
N SER A 162 21.39 -10.18 -0.53
CA SER A 162 22.57 -9.87 0.28
C SER A 162 22.43 -8.63 1.17
N GLY A 163 21.46 -7.74 0.87
CA GLY A 163 21.35 -6.45 1.53
C GLY A 163 22.46 -5.46 1.19
N THR A 164 23.27 -5.76 0.16
CA THR A 164 24.35 -4.86 -0.28
C THR A 164 23.77 -3.64 -0.96
N TYR A 165 24.35 -2.48 -0.72
CA TYR A 165 23.97 -1.24 -1.38
C TYR A 165 24.26 -1.32 -2.89
N VAL A 166 23.27 -0.92 -3.71
CA VAL A 166 23.36 -0.94 -5.17
C VAL A 166 23.56 0.47 -5.72
N THR A 167 22.63 1.37 -5.46
CA THR A 167 22.67 2.74 -5.98
C THR A 167 21.69 3.66 -5.25
N GLU A 168 21.78 4.96 -5.56
CA GLU A 168 20.90 6.01 -5.03
C GLU A 168 20.38 6.89 -6.17
N TYR A 169 19.11 7.33 -6.07
CA TYR A 169 18.50 8.31 -6.94
C TYR A 169 17.93 9.46 -6.13
N HIS A 170 18.31 10.69 -6.50
CA HIS A 170 17.77 11.89 -5.88
C HIS A 170 16.60 12.45 -6.69
N LEU A 171 15.51 12.77 -6.00
CA LEU A 171 14.42 13.49 -6.65
C LEU A 171 14.75 14.99 -6.77
N PRO A 172 14.35 15.64 -7.87
CA PRO A 172 14.50 17.09 -8.01
C PRO A 172 13.83 17.80 -6.83
N ALA A 173 14.50 18.80 -6.27
CA ALA A 173 13.89 19.66 -5.26
C ALA A 173 12.65 20.33 -5.87
N LYS A 174 11.53 20.41 -5.13
CA LYS A 174 10.40 21.25 -5.53
C LYS A 174 10.91 22.68 -5.67
N THR A 175 10.99 23.19 -6.89
CA THR A 175 11.14 24.62 -7.13
C THR A 175 9.90 25.30 -6.55
N ALA A 176 10.10 26.15 -5.53
CA ALA A 176 9.03 27.02 -5.05
C ALA A 176 8.64 27.95 -6.21
N SER A 177 7.40 27.81 -6.67
CA SER A 177 6.75 28.74 -7.61
C SER A 177 6.18 29.89 -6.83
#